data_7c6640ac4473fab7cceb27bcc21dae8d
#
_entry.id   7c6640ac4473fab7cceb27bcc21dae8d
#
_cell.length_a   1.000
_cell.length_b   1.000
_cell.length_c   1.000
_cell.angle_alpha   90.00
_cell.angle_beta   90.00
_cell.angle_gamma   90.00
#
_symmetry.space_group_name_H-M   'P 1'
#
loop_
_entity.id
_entity.type
_entity.pdbx_description
1 polymer ?
#
loop_
_entity_poly.entity_id
_entity_poly.type
_entity_poly.pdbx_seq_one_letter_code
_entity_poly.pdbx_strand_id
1 'polypeptide(L)'
;MPTWQEVVTSEDRVRLRDWRTAFTRALEQSRAANHSAEIESEGALLEPDAAIGGPIPNGDYRCRVIKVGAKSQGLLEYVTYPAFRCRIEQGQAQRFTKLSGSQRQVGLIYPADQLRQVFLGTLVLGDETQAYKYGTDGDRDVAGWVERIGDNRWRMVLPSPRYESLLDVIELVPEQ
;
A
#
# COMPACT_ATOMS: atom_id res chain seq x y z
N MET A 1 -19.55 12.09 -6.32
CA MET A 1 -18.12 11.71 -6.28
C MET A 1 -17.87 10.65 -7.33
N PRO A 2 -16.79 10.73 -8.12
CA PRO A 2 -16.50 9.71 -9.12
C PRO A 2 -16.13 8.36 -8.47
N THR A 3 -16.34 7.28 -9.20
CA THR A 3 -15.87 5.95 -8.81
C THR A 3 -14.37 5.84 -9.08
N TRP A 4 -13.72 4.84 -8.45
CA TRP A 4 -12.29 4.65 -8.70
C TRP A 4 -12.02 4.28 -10.18
N GLN A 5 -12.95 3.59 -10.83
CA GLN A 5 -12.81 3.22 -12.24
C GLN A 5 -12.77 4.43 -13.17
N GLU A 6 -13.45 5.51 -12.78
CA GLU A 6 -13.46 6.78 -13.54
C GLU A 6 -12.19 7.60 -13.32
N VAL A 7 -11.48 7.38 -12.21
CA VAL A 7 -10.29 8.16 -11.81
C VAL A 7 -8.98 7.48 -12.17
N VAL A 8 -8.94 6.16 -12.10
CA VAL A 8 -7.70 5.36 -12.24
C VAL A 8 -7.05 5.55 -13.60
N THR A 9 -5.72 5.72 -13.61
CA THR A 9 -4.93 5.74 -14.85
C THR A 9 -4.89 4.35 -15.49
N SER A 10 -4.56 4.29 -16.79
CA SER A 10 -4.42 3.01 -17.50
C SER A 10 -3.34 2.13 -16.89
N GLU A 11 -2.20 2.72 -16.49
CA GLU A 11 -1.09 1.99 -15.86
C GLU A 11 -1.50 1.40 -14.52
N ASP A 12 -2.17 2.19 -13.69
CA ASP A 12 -2.60 1.73 -12.36
C ASP A 12 -3.72 0.72 -12.43
N ARG A 13 -4.57 0.79 -13.46
CA ARG A 13 -5.58 -0.26 -13.69
C ARG A 13 -4.92 -1.61 -13.89
N VAL A 14 -3.83 -1.66 -14.63
CA VAL A 14 -3.05 -2.89 -14.84
C VAL A 14 -2.40 -3.35 -13.53
N ARG A 15 -1.81 -2.43 -12.75
CA ARG A 15 -1.22 -2.76 -11.45
C ARG A 15 -2.24 -3.37 -10.50
N LEU A 16 -3.41 -2.76 -10.41
CA LEU A 16 -4.49 -3.26 -9.55
C LEU A 16 -5.00 -4.61 -10.01
N ARG A 17 -5.16 -4.81 -11.32
CA ARG A 17 -5.59 -6.10 -11.88
C ARG A 17 -4.60 -7.21 -11.57
N ASP A 18 -3.31 -6.93 -11.72
CA ASP A 18 -2.24 -7.94 -11.62
C ASP A 18 -1.60 -8.00 -10.22
N TRP A 19 -2.27 -7.48 -9.21
CA TRP A 19 -1.73 -7.34 -7.86
C TRP A 19 -1.29 -8.68 -7.24
N ARG A 20 -2.06 -9.74 -7.48
CA ARG A 20 -1.76 -11.07 -6.90
C ARG A 20 -0.49 -11.65 -7.49
N THR A 21 -0.28 -11.48 -8.80
CA THR A 21 0.96 -11.88 -9.47
C THR A 21 2.17 -11.14 -8.88
N ALA A 22 2.05 -9.83 -8.70
CA ALA A 22 3.11 -9.03 -8.08
C ALA A 22 3.41 -9.49 -6.66
N PHE A 23 2.37 -9.75 -5.87
CA PHE A 23 2.48 -10.21 -4.49
C PHE A 23 3.22 -11.56 -4.42
N THR A 24 2.78 -12.52 -5.22
CA THR A 24 3.36 -13.87 -5.26
C THR A 24 4.81 -13.85 -5.71
N ARG A 25 5.14 -13.10 -6.75
CA ARG A 25 6.52 -12.96 -7.23
C ARG A 25 7.44 -12.32 -6.20
N ALA A 26 6.95 -11.28 -5.54
CA ALA A 26 7.72 -10.61 -4.49
C ALA A 26 8.04 -11.56 -3.33
N LEU A 27 7.04 -12.35 -2.89
CA LEU A 27 7.26 -13.35 -1.84
C LEU A 27 8.24 -14.44 -2.27
N GLU A 28 8.12 -14.95 -3.49
CA GLU A 28 9.04 -15.97 -4.01
C GLU A 28 10.49 -15.48 -4.01
N GLN A 29 10.72 -14.26 -4.48
CA GLN A 29 12.06 -13.68 -4.51
C GLN A 29 12.62 -13.49 -3.09
N SER A 30 11.80 -12.98 -2.18
CA SER A 30 12.21 -12.76 -0.78
C SER A 30 12.52 -14.08 -0.07
N ARG A 31 11.73 -15.12 -0.30
CA ARG A 31 12.00 -16.47 0.25
C ARG A 31 13.28 -17.05 -0.31
N ALA A 32 13.53 -16.90 -1.61
CA ALA A 32 14.77 -17.35 -2.23
C ALA A 32 16.01 -16.64 -1.66
N ALA A 33 15.82 -15.43 -1.13
CA ALA A 33 16.87 -14.64 -0.46
C ALA A 33 16.92 -14.89 1.06
N ASN A 34 16.30 -15.98 1.55
CA ASN A 34 16.33 -16.44 2.95
C ASN A 34 15.51 -15.58 3.93
N HIS A 35 14.41 -14.96 3.47
CA HIS A 35 13.54 -14.18 4.33
C HIS A 35 12.23 -14.89 4.71
N SER A 36 12.17 -16.23 4.54
CA SER A 36 10.93 -16.99 4.83
C SER A 36 10.46 -16.84 6.27
N ALA A 37 11.38 -16.89 7.24
CA ALA A 37 11.01 -16.76 8.66
C ALA A 37 10.42 -15.39 8.97
N GLU A 38 10.97 -14.33 8.39
CA GLU A 38 10.47 -12.97 8.57
C GLU A 38 9.09 -12.81 7.95
N ILE A 39 8.88 -13.35 6.75
CA ILE A 39 7.57 -13.35 6.08
C ILE A 39 6.54 -14.08 6.93
N GLU A 40 6.84 -15.26 7.42
CA GLU A 40 5.92 -16.04 8.25
C GLU A 40 5.57 -15.34 9.55
N SER A 41 6.52 -14.62 10.15
CA SER A 41 6.28 -13.87 11.38
C SER A 41 5.26 -12.75 11.22
N GLU A 42 5.05 -12.25 10.02
CA GLU A 42 4.06 -11.20 9.74
C GLU A 42 2.63 -11.75 9.64
N GLY A 43 2.46 -13.06 9.49
CA GLY A 43 1.14 -13.69 9.42
C GLY A 43 0.33 -13.18 8.23
N ALA A 44 -0.90 -12.78 8.51
CA ALA A 44 -1.86 -12.35 7.49
C ALA A 44 -1.38 -11.16 6.65
N LEU A 45 -0.49 -10.33 7.19
CA LEU A 45 0.00 -9.15 6.47
C LEU A 45 0.62 -9.51 5.13
N LEU A 46 1.33 -10.63 5.06
CA LEU A 46 2.05 -11.08 3.86
C LEU A 46 1.46 -12.36 3.24
N GLU A 47 0.18 -12.60 3.47
CA GLU A 47 -0.57 -13.67 2.80
C GLU A 47 -1.50 -13.07 1.74
N PRO A 48 -1.37 -13.45 0.45
CA PRO A 48 -2.19 -12.84 -0.61
C PRO A 48 -3.70 -12.90 -0.35
N ASP A 49 -4.20 -14.01 0.20
CA ASP A 49 -5.63 -14.24 0.37
C ASP A 49 -6.16 -13.89 1.78
N ALA A 50 -5.51 -12.99 2.48
CA ALA A 50 -5.83 -12.68 3.87
C ALA A 50 -7.06 -11.78 4.08
N ALA A 51 -7.59 -11.15 3.03
CA ALA A 51 -8.70 -10.21 3.15
C ALA A 51 -9.96 -10.89 3.72
N ILE A 52 -10.53 -10.29 4.77
CA ILE A 52 -11.76 -10.79 5.42
C ILE A 52 -12.96 -9.85 5.26
N GLY A 53 -12.76 -8.69 4.63
CA GLY A 53 -13.82 -7.71 4.41
C GLY A 53 -14.00 -6.75 5.57
N GLY A 54 -14.54 -5.59 5.26
CA GLY A 54 -14.78 -4.48 6.18
C GLY A 54 -13.99 -3.24 5.78
N PRO A 55 -14.68 -2.09 5.60
CA PRO A 55 -14.00 -0.86 5.23
C PRO A 55 -13.11 -0.36 6.36
N ILE A 56 -12.04 0.34 6.00
CA ILE A 56 -11.15 0.93 6.98
C ILE A 56 -11.80 2.14 7.65
N PRO A 57 -11.85 2.20 9.00
CA PRO A 57 -12.41 3.36 9.69
C PRO A 57 -11.53 4.61 9.57
N ASN A 58 -12.14 5.78 9.72
CA ASN A 58 -11.40 7.02 9.90
C ASN A 58 -10.68 7.00 11.26
N GLY A 59 -9.56 7.71 11.35
CA GLY A 59 -8.80 7.84 12.58
C GLY A 59 -7.31 7.84 12.34
N ASP A 60 -6.57 7.84 13.43
CA ASP A 60 -5.10 7.73 13.42
C ASP A 60 -4.68 6.26 13.55
N TYR A 61 -3.61 5.92 12.86
CA TYR A 61 -3.08 4.56 12.78
C TYR A 61 -1.60 4.53 13.08
N ARG A 62 -1.18 3.44 13.72
CA ARG A 62 0.21 3.02 13.71
C ARG A 62 0.43 2.21 12.45
N CYS A 63 1.35 2.68 11.61
CA CYS A 63 1.61 2.10 10.30
C CYS A 63 3.03 1.58 10.20
N ARG A 64 3.23 0.60 9.31
CA ARG A 64 4.54 0.03 9.06
C ARG A 64 4.63 -0.37 7.60
N VAL A 65 5.71 0.04 6.91
CA VAL A 65 5.96 -0.35 5.52
C VAL A 65 6.90 -1.54 5.47
N ILE A 66 6.55 -2.52 4.65
CA ILE A 66 7.41 -3.64 4.30
C ILE A 66 7.59 -3.61 2.78
N LYS A 67 8.85 -3.55 2.34
CA LYS A 67 9.20 -3.66 0.92
C LYS A 67 9.59 -5.10 0.64
N VAL A 68 8.89 -5.74 -0.30
CA VAL A 68 9.04 -7.16 -0.62
C VAL A 68 9.48 -7.30 -2.07
N GLY A 69 10.54 -8.06 -2.29
CA GLY A 69 11.17 -8.18 -3.59
C GLY A 69 11.99 -6.95 -3.98
N ALA A 70 12.90 -7.12 -4.92
CA ALA A 70 13.73 -6.04 -5.42
C ALA A 70 13.61 -5.94 -6.95
N LYS A 71 13.49 -4.72 -7.46
CA LYS A 71 13.37 -4.49 -8.91
C LYS A 71 14.67 -4.71 -9.67
N SER A 72 15.80 -4.57 -8.99
CA SER A 72 17.11 -4.68 -9.62
C SER A 72 18.13 -5.30 -8.69
N GLN A 73 19.24 -5.75 -9.25
CA GLN A 73 20.36 -6.26 -8.48
C GLN A 73 20.96 -5.15 -7.61
N GLY A 74 21.44 -5.54 -6.43
CA GLY A 74 22.04 -4.62 -5.47
C GLY A 74 21.04 -4.01 -4.48
N LEU A 75 19.74 -4.19 -4.70
CA LEU A 75 18.71 -3.81 -3.74
C LEU A 75 18.38 -5.02 -2.84
N LEU A 76 17.96 -4.73 -1.61
CA LEU A 76 17.54 -5.77 -0.67
C LEU A 76 16.18 -6.33 -1.07
N GLU A 77 16.02 -7.65 -0.99
CA GLU A 77 14.80 -8.37 -1.38
C GLU A 77 13.72 -8.31 -0.30
N TYR A 78 14.02 -7.81 0.88
CA TYR A 78 13.08 -7.67 1.98
C TYR A 78 13.57 -6.59 2.95
N VAL A 79 12.75 -5.57 3.17
CA VAL A 79 13.10 -4.48 4.08
C VAL A 79 11.87 -4.11 4.90
N THR A 80 12.03 -4.06 6.23
CA THR A 80 11.01 -3.53 7.13
C THR A 80 11.49 -2.19 7.68
N TYR A 81 10.55 -1.28 7.87
CA TYR A 81 10.84 0.05 8.39
C TYR A 81 10.20 0.23 9.77
N PRO A 82 10.77 1.10 10.63
CA PRO A 82 10.14 1.44 11.90
C PRO A 82 8.73 1.98 11.69
N ALA A 83 7.88 1.79 12.71
CA ALA A 83 6.52 2.29 12.67
C ALA A 83 6.46 3.82 12.58
N PHE A 84 5.43 4.30 11.93
CA PHE A 84 5.13 5.72 11.78
C PHE A 84 3.63 5.94 11.93
N ARG A 85 3.20 7.18 11.95
CA ARG A 85 1.78 7.52 12.05
C ARG A 85 1.19 7.76 10.67
N CYS A 86 0.00 7.20 10.47
CA CYS A 86 -0.86 7.48 9.32
C CYS A 86 -2.20 8.03 9.80
N ARG A 87 -2.90 8.74 8.93
CA ARG A 87 -4.22 9.30 9.23
C ARG A 87 -5.18 9.05 8.10
N ILE A 88 -6.41 8.69 8.46
CA ILE A 88 -7.52 8.59 7.52
C ILE A 88 -8.61 9.54 7.99
N GLU A 89 -8.97 10.49 7.12
CA GLU A 89 -9.95 11.52 7.38
C GLU A 89 -11.07 11.46 6.35
N GLN A 90 -12.29 11.79 6.78
CA GLN A 90 -13.43 11.83 5.89
C GLN A 90 -13.52 13.19 5.19
N GLY A 91 -13.54 13.16 3.87
CA GLY A 91 -13.94 14.25 3.01
C GLY A 91 -15.08 13.77 2.13
N GLN A 92 -15.10 14.13 0.85
CA GLN A 92 -16.01 13.50 -0.11
C GLN A 92 -15.68 12.01 -0.27
N ALA A 93 -14.38 11.67 -0.20
CA ALA A 93 -13.87 10.32 -0.01
C ALA A 93 -12.97 10.30 1.21
N GLN A 94 -12.66 9.11 1.72
CA GLN A 94 -11.64 8.98 2.76
C GLN A 94 -10.27 9.38 2.20
N ARG A 95 -9.53 10.15 2.96
CA ARG A 95 -8.18 10.59 2.59
C ARG A 95 -7.15 9.93 3.50
N PHE A 96 -6.21 9.24 2.89
CA PHE A 96 -5.06 8.64 3.58
C PHE A 96 -3.87 9.57 3.50
N THR A 97 -3.16 9.74 4.61
CA THR A 97 -1.93 10.53 4.68
C THR A 97 -0.91 9.80 5.55
N LYS A 98 0.25 9.46 4.96
CA LYS A 98 1.43 9.05 5.73
C LYS A 98 2.10 10.31 6.25
N LEU A 99 2.25 10.44 7.57
CA LEU A 99 2.60 11.71 8.21
C LEU A 99 4.10 11.97 8.31
N SER A 100 4.96 10.97 8.06
CA SER A 100 6.41 11.14 8.17
C SER A 100 7.16 10.23 7.21
N GLY A 101 8.45 10.48 7.06
CA GLY A 101 9.36 9.71 6.22
C GLY A 101 9.69 10.39 4.90
N SER A 102 10.65 9.84 4.17
CA SER A 102 11.13 10.39 2.90
C SER A 102 10.26 10.02 1.70
N GLN A 103 9.44 8.98 1.83
CA GLN A 103 8.45 8.57 0.83
C GLN A 103 7.09 8.52 1.51
N ARG A 104 6.25 9.52 1.27
CA ARG A 104 4.95 9.64 1.93
C ARG A 104 3.83 9.50 0.91
N GLN A 105 3.03 8.44 1.05
CA GLN A 105 1.84 8.24 0.23
C GLN A 105 0.71 9.13 0.76
N VAL A 106 0.04 9.82 -0.16
CA VAL A 106 -1.11 10.66 0.11
C VAL A 106 -2.14 10.44 -0.99
N GLY A 107 -3.39 10.21 -0.64
CA GLY A 107 -4.42 10.01 -1.65
C GLY A 107 -5.78 9.67 -1.08
N LEU A 108 -6.65 9.21 -1.95
CA LEU A 108 -8.04 8.91 -1.62
C LEU A 108 -8.29 7.40 -1.63
N ILE A 109 -9.17 6.98 -0.74
CA ILE A 109 -9.65 5.61 -0.63
C ILE A 109 -11.07 5.56 -1.15
N TYR A 110 -11.32 4.71 -2.14
CA TYR A 110 -12.61 4.56 -2.81
C TYR A 110 -13.24 3.21 -2.48
N PRO A 111 -14.56 3.13 -2.32
CA PRO A 111 -15.22 1.82 -2.25
C PRO A 111 -14.98 1.01 -3.52
N ALA A 112 -14.81 -0.29 -3.38
CA ALA A 112 -14.68 -1.19 -4.53
C ALA A 112 -15.66 -2.36 -4.42
N ASP A 113 -15.44 -3.27 -3.47
CA ASP A 113 -16.32 -4.42 -3.24
C ASP A 113 -16.39 -4.76 -1.74
N GLN A 114 -16.97 -5.93 -1.40
CA GLN A 114 -17.14 -6.34 -0.01
C GLN A 114 -15.82 -6.71 0.68
N LEU A 115 -14.79 -7.07 -0.09
CA LEU A 115 -13.50 -7.48 0.46
C LEU A 115 -12.51 -6.35 0.56
N ARG A 116 -12.60 -5.33 -0.31
CA ARG A 116 -11.53 -4.35 -0.41
C ARG A 116 -11.98 -2.99 -0.93
N GLN A 117 -11.15 -2.01 -0.65
CA GLN A 117 -11.25 -0.64 -1.16
C GLN A 117 -10.03 -0.35 -2.03
N VAL A 118 -10.08 0.70 -2.84
CA VAL A 118 -8.97 1.11 -3.72
C VAL A 118 -8.36 2.40 -3.20
N PHE A 119 -7.04 2.42 -3.10
CA PHE A 119 -6.26 3.63 -2.85
C PHE A 119 -5.67 4.14 -4.16
N LEU A 120 -5.92 5.40 -4.47
CA LEU A 120 -5.29 6.11 -5.58
C LEU A 120 -4.66 7.39 -5.03
N GLY A 121 -3.36 7.51 -5.17
CA GLY A 121 -2.64 8.61 -4.58
C GLY A 121 -1.32 8.92 -5.26
N THR A 122 -0.49 9.63 -4.55
CA THR A 122 0.79 10.11 -5.05
C THR A 122 1.84 10.06 -3.95
N LEU A 123 3.11 10.06 -4.36
CA LEU A 123 4.24 10.14 -3.45
C LEU A 123 4.64 11.60 -3.25
N VAL A 124 4.79 11.98 -2.00
CA VAL A 124 5.45 13.21 -1.57
C VAL A 124 6.86 12.82 -1.12
N LEU A 125 7.89 13.38 -1.72
CA LEU A 125 9.28 12.97 -1.51
C LEU A 125 10.08 14.02 -0.74
N GLY A 126 10.94 13.54 0.18
CA GLY A 126 11.91 14.37 0.88
C GLY A 126 11.25 15.52 1.65
N ASP A 127 11.65 16.74 1.34
CA ASP A 127 11.18 17.97 1.98
C ASP A 127 10.00 18.64 1.25
N GLU A 128 9.43 18.00 0.26
CA GLU A 128 8.22 18.51 -0.41
C GLU A 128 7.09 18.66 0.60
N THR A 129 6.32 19.72 0.45
CA THR A 129 5.21 20.03 1.35
C THR A 129 3.83 19.87 0.71
N GLN A 130 3.78 19.69 -0.63
CA GLN A 130 2.54 19.54 -1.37
C GLN A 130 2.57 18.29 -2.22
N ALA A 131 1.45 17.58 -2.26
CA ALA A 131 1.26 16.42 -3.11
C ALA A 131 0.84 16.85 -4.52
N TYR A 132 1.37 16.19 -5.55
CA TYR A 132 0.80 16.29 -6.89
C TYR A 132 -0.61 15.70 -6.89
N LYS A 133 -1.44 16.17 -7.80
CA LYS A 133 -2.74 15.55 -8.02
C LYS A 133 -2.54 14.18 -8.69
N TYR A 134 -3.26 13.17 -8.21
CA TYR A 134 -3.23 11.84 -8.81
C TYR A 134 -3.55 11.93 -10.32
N GLY A 135 -2.78 11.21 -11.12
CA GLY A 135 -2.93 11.17 -12.57
C GLY A 135 -2.17 12.25 -13.33
N THR A 136 -1.43 13.14 -12.64
CA THR A 136 -0.66 14.20 -13.31
C THR A 136 0.81 13.84 -13.53
N ASP A 137 1.36 12.96 -12.70
CA ASP A 137 2.76 12.51 -12.83
C ASP A 137 2.83 11.01 -12.58
N GLY A 138 3.02 10.23 -13.64
CA GLY A 138 3.10 8.77 -13.56
C GLY A 138 4.23 8.25 -12.67
N ASP A 139 5.28 9.01 -12.48
CA ASP A 139 6.39 8.61 -11.60
C ASP A 139 6.05 8.81 -10.12
N ARG A 140 5.02 9.58 -9.83
CA ARG A 140 4.54 9.83 -8.47
C ARG A 140 3.27 9.05 -8.14
N ASP A 141 2.50 8.64 -9.14
CA ASP A 141 1.23 7.95 -8.94
C ASP A 141 1.42 6.61 -8.22
N VAL A 142 0.53 6.35 -7.27
CA VAL A 142 0.51 5.14 -6.46
C VAL A 142 -0.90 4.58 -6.45
N ALA A 143 -1.03 3.29 -6.63
CA ALA A 143 -2.31 2.60 -6.55
C ALA A 143 -2.20 1.34 -5.71
N GLY A 144 -3.25 1.03 -4.97
CA GLY A 144 -3.27 -0.15 -4.13
C GLY A 144 -4.65 -0.61 -3.70
N TRP A 145 -4.67 -1.78 -3.11
CA TRP A 145 -5.86 -2.34 -2.48
C TRP A 145 -5.78 -2.15 -0.97
N VAL A 146 -6.88 -1.71 -0.38
CA VAL A 146 -7.02 -1.58 1.08
C VAL A 146 -7.89 -2.72 1.57
N GLU A 147 -7.38 -3.52 2.50
CA GLU A 147 -8.02 -4.75 2.93
C GLU A 147 -7.98 -4.89 4.45
N ARG A 148 -9.09 -5.35 5.03
CA ARG A 148 -9.09 -5.78 6.41
C ARG A 148 -8.54 -7.20 6.49
N ILE A 149 -7.60 -7.45 7.40
CA ILE A 149 -6.93 -8.75 7.55
C ILE A 149 -7.02 -9.32 8.98
N GLY A 150 -7.68 -8.63 9.87
CA GLY A 150 -7.92 -9.04 11.25
C GLY A 150 -8.92 -8.13 11.93
N ASP A 151 -9.27 -8.37 13.19
CA ASP A 151 -10.28 -7.57 13.89
C ASP A 151 -9.92 -6.09 13.93
N ASN A 152 -8.66 -5.77 14.23
CA ASN A 152 -8.13 -4.40 14.29
C ASN A 152 -6.87 -4.28 13.44
N ARG A 153 -6.90 -4.82 12.24
CA ARG A 153 -5.72 -4.83 11.39
C ARG A 153 -6.13 -4.70 9.93
N TRP A 154 -5.57 -3.71 9.26
CA TRP A 154 -5.75 -3.48 7.83
C TRP A 154 -4.40 -3.45 7.14
N ARG A 155 -4.42 -3.62 5.84
CA ARG A 155 -3.23 -3.44 5.02
C ARG A 155 -3.56 -2.70 3.74
N MET A 156 -2.56 -2.01 3.23
CA MET A 156 -2.58 -1.44 1.89
C MET A 156 -1.55 -2.21 1.06
N VAL A 157 -2.01 -2.83 -0.02
CA VAL A 157 -1.17 -3.59 -0.95
C VAL A 157 -0.86 -2.71 -2.14
N LEU A 158 0.41 -2.34 -2.31
CA LEU A 158 0.88 -1.46 -3.38
C LEU A 158 1.70 -2.28 -4.37
N PRO A 159 1.07 -2.86 -5.42
CA PRO A 159 1.78 -3.71 -6.36
C PRO A 159 2.61 -2.88 -7.34
N SER A 160 3.80 -3.39 -7.66
CA SER A 160 4.69 -2.79 -8.64
C SER A 160 4.92 -1.30 -8.44
N PRO A 161 5.35 -0.87 -7.23
CA PRO A 161 5.62 0.54 -6.99
C PRO A 161 6.73 1.05 -7.91
N ARG A 162 6.85 2.35 -8.07
CA ARG A 162 7.78 2.96 -9.00
C ARG A 162 9.25 2.71 -8.64
N TYR A 163 9.55 2.65 -7.33
CA TYR A 163 10.92 2.60 -6.82
C TYR A 163 11.19 1.34 -6.00
N GLU A 164 12.37 0.79 -6.15
CA GLU A 164 13.06 -0.19 -5.30
C GLU A 164 12.47 -1.61 -5.29
N SER A 165 11.21 -1.78 -4.93
CA SER A 165 10.62 -3.08 -4.64
C SER A 165 9.64 -3.55 -5.71
N LEU A 166 9.31 -4.85 -5.70
CA LEU A 166 8.23 -5.42 -6.50
C LEU A 166 6.87 -5.20 -5.86
N LEU A 167 6.84 -5.06 -4.52
CA LEU A 167 5.63 -4.90 -3.74
C LEU A 167 5.93 -4.12 -2.48
N ASP A 168 5.11 -3.13 -2.19
CA ASP A 168 5.08 -2.49 -0.87
C ASP A 168 3.79 -2.90 -0.16
N VAL A 169 3.89 -3.23 1.12
CA VAL A 169 2.73 -3.47 1.97
C VAL A 169 2.80 -2.53 3.16
N ILE A 170 1.71 -1.80 3.39
CA ILE A 170 1.59 -0.94 4.57
C ILE A 170 0.61 -1.60 5.53
N GLU A 171 1.09 -1.92 6.72
CA GLU A 171 0.24 -2.35 7.84
C GLU A 171 -0.38 -1.13 8.49
N LEU A 172 -1.67 -1.21 8.84
CA LEU A 172 -2.38 -0.16 9.55
C LEU A 172 -3.09 -0.78 10.75
N VAL A 173 -2.71 -0.32 11.94
CA VAL A 173 -3.33 -0.73 13.21
C VAL A 173 -3.86 0.52 13.89
N PRO A 174 -5.16 0.57 14.25
CA PRO A 174 -5.72 1.77 14.89
C PRO A 174 -4.96 2.13 16.17
N GLU A 175 -4.66 3.42 16.34
CA GLU A 175 -4.16 3.96 17.60
C GLU A 175 -5.30 4.04 18.61
N GLN A 176 -5.00 3.68 19.84
CA GLN A 176 -5.96 3.75 20.93
C GLN A 176 -5.73 4.96 21.81
#